data_65f9661ce698195f06fbc10fbe4b66ff
#
_entry.id   65f9661ce698195f06fbc10fbe4b66ff
#
_cell.length_a   1.000
_cell.length_b   1.000
_cell.length_c   1.000
_cell.angle_alpha   90.00
_cell.angle_beta   90.00
_cell.angle_gamma   90.00
#
_symmetry.space_group_name_H-M   'P 1'
#
loop_
_entity.id
_entity.type
_entity.pdbx_description
1 polymer ?
#
loop_
_entity_poly.entity_id
_entity_poly.type
_entity_poly.pdbx_seq_one_letter_code
_entity_poly.pdbx_strand_id
1 'polypeptide(L)'
;MKIVENRKKFFAASLIVIIIGFAAMIFNAQAGRGAFQYDVEFTGGTSFDLDLGQEYKQEDLQKIITDVTGQDSPQIQQVIGTNEVTVKIQSIDSATRETLTNAILEAYPNAVMGEVNDVSGTVSHEMQTAAIKATLIAAVAMLLYISLRFHDFRAGGSAIIALLHDVLIVLTAYAVFRIPVNNTFIVVLLTILGLSLIHI
;
A
#
# COMPACT_ATOMS: atom_id res chain seq x y z
N MET A 1 -16.40 -16.95 25.36
CA MET A 1 -16.00 -15.53 25.61
C MET A 1 -17.25 -14.67 25.72
N LYS A 2 -17.39 -13.86 26.77
CA LYS A 2 -18.55 -12.96 26.94
C LYS A 2 -18.31 -11.65 26.20
N ILE A 3 -18.42 -11.69 24.86
CA ILE A 3 -18.07 -10.55 23.98
C ILE A 3 -19.04 -9.40 24.19
N VAL A 4 -20.36 -9.67 24.26
CA VAL A 4 -21.39 -8.64 24.42
C VAL A 4 -21.31 -7.93 25.75
N GLU A 5 -20.96 -8.62 26.84
CA GLU A 5 -20.77 -8.02 28.17
C GLU A 5 -19.55 -7.09 28.23
N ASN A 6 -18.50 -7.42 27.45
CA ASN A 6 -17.25 -6.63 27.38
C ASN A 6 -17.20 -5.65 26.21
N ARG A 7 -18.33 -5.36 25.53
CA ARG A 7 -18.40 -4.51 24.35
C ARG A 7 -17.62 -3.18 24.49
N LYS A 8 -17.71 -2.54 25.66
CA LYS A 8 -17.00 -1.27 25.90
C LYS A 8 -15.48 -1.41 25.80
N LYS A 9 -14.91 -2.55 26.23
CA LYS A 9 -13.46 -2.81 26.14
C LYS A 9 -13.03 -3.03 24.70
N PHE A 10 -13.84 -3.73 23.89
CA PHE A 10 -13.54 -3.95 22.46
C PHE A 10 -13.64 -2.64 21.68
N PHE A 11 -14.65 -1.80 21.95
CA PHE A 11 -14.74 -0.47 21.35
C PHE A 11 -13.55 0.41 21.74
N ALA A 12 -13.15 0.42 23.01
CA ALA A 12 -11.99 1.17 23.46
C ALA A 12 -10.69 0.67 22.79
N ALA A 13 -10.52 -0.65 22.67
CA ALA A 13 -9.35 -1.23 22.00
C ALA A 13 -9.28 -0.83 20.52
N SER A 14 -10.40 -0.93 19.78
CA SER A 14 -10.41 -0.55 18.36
C SER A 14 -10.19 0.96 18.17
N LEU A 15 -10.75 1.79 19.05
CA LEU A 15 -10.53 3.25 19.03
C LEU A 15 -9.04 3.58 19.27
N ILE A 16 -8.38 2.89 20.21
CA ILE A 16 -6.95 3.06 20.47
C ILE A 16 -6.15 2.71 19.20
N VAL A 17 -6.48 1.60 18.52
CA VAL A 17 -5.81 1.19 17.28
C VAL A 17 -5.97 2.27 16.21
N ILE A 18 -7.16 2.83 16.02
CA ILE A 18 -7.41 3.91 15.06
C ILE A 18 -6.61 5.18 15.42
N ILE A 19 -6.55 5.54 16.72
CA ILE A 19 -5.75 6.68 17.18
C ILE A 19 -4.26 6.47 16.89
N ILE A 20 -3.74 5.25 17.10
CA ILE A 20 -2.36 4.90 16.75
C ILE A 20 -2.15 5.07 15.23
N GLY A 21 -3.11 4.67 14.40
CA GLY A 21 -3.06 4.87 12.95
C GLY A 21 -2.95 6.34 12.56
N PHE A 22 -3.80 7.19 13.12
CA PHE A 22 -3.73 8.64 12.87
C PHE A 22 -2.40 9.24 13.35
N ALA A 23 -1.93 8.84 14.54
CA ALA A 23 -0.63 9.28 15.05
C ALA A 23 0.51 8.85 14.12
N ALA A 24 0.48 7.62 13.61
CA ALA A 24 1.46 7.13 12.64
C ALA A 24 1.42 7.92 11.32
N MET A 25 0.23 8.24 10.79
CA MET A 25 0.08 9.08 9.59
C MET A 25 0.71 10.46 9.79
N ILE A 26 0.43 11.12 10.92
CA ILE A 26 0.99 12.43 11.24
C ILE A 26 2.51 12.35 11.40
N PHE A 27 3.00 11.37 12.14
CA PHE A 27 4.43 11.17 12.35
C PHE A 27 5.17 10.91 11.03
N ASN A 28 4.65 10.04 10.17
CA ASN A 28 5.21 9.75 8.85
C ASN A 28 5.22 10.99 7.96
N ALA A 29 4.16 11.78 7.97
CA ALA A 29 4.06 13.02 7.19
C ALA A 29 5.09 14.06 7.68
N GLN A 30 5.27 14.23 8.99
CA GLN A 30 6.27 15.15 9.57
C GLN A 30 7.71 14.69 9.32
N ALA A 31 7.93 13.36 9.26
CA ALA A 31 9.23 12.79 8.91
C ALA A 31 9.58 12.90 7.41
N GLY A 32 8.76 13.58 6.60
CA GLY A 32 8.98 13.74 5.16
C GLY A 32 8.69 12.50 4.32
N ARG A 33 8.18 11.43 4.96
CA ARG A 33 7.94 10.12 4.30
C ARG A 33 6.53 9.99 3.70
N GLY A 34 5.70 11.03 3.82
CA GLY A 34 4.27 10.97 3.47
C GLY A 34 3.44 10.13 4.45
N ALA A 35 2.14 10.44 4.61
CA ALA A 35 1.24 9.71 5.52
C ALA A 35 1.17 8.22 5.19
N PHE A 36 1.16 7.88 3.90
CA PHE A 36 1.21 6.52 3.35
C PHE A 36 2.44 6.35 2.47
N GLN A 37 2.82 5.10 2.27
CA GLN A 37 3.81 4.74 1.29
C GLN A 37 3.08 4.41 -0.02
N TYR A 38 3.27 5.23 -1.05
CA TYR A 38 2.69 4.96 -2.36
C TYR A 38 3.63 4.11 -3.21
N ASP A 39 3.04 3.20 -3.98
CA ASP A 39 3.76 2.37 -4.94
C ASP A 39 4.02 3.14 -6.25
N VAL A 40 4.95 2.63 -7.07
CA VAL A 40 5.26 3.17 -8.42
C VAL A 40 4.04 3.21 -9.33
N GLU A 41 3.07 2.36 -9.13
CA GLU A 41 1.78 2.40 -9.82
C GLU A 41 1.06 3.75 -9.65
N PHE A 42 1.22 4.38 -8.48
CA PHE A 42 0.58 5.66 -8.17
C PHE A 42 1.53 6.86 -8.22
N THR A 43 2.82 6.67 -8.03
CA THR A 43 3.79 7.77 -8.07
C THR A 43 4.46 7.93 -9.43
N GLY A 44 4.40 6.92 -10.26
CA GLY A 44 5.29 6.74 -11.39
C GLY A 44 6.64 6.22 -10.92
N GLY A 45 7.33 5.51 -11.78
CA GLY A 45 8.64 4.98 -11.47
C GLY A 45 8.93 3.68 -12.19
N THR A 46 10.09 3.11 -11.89
CA THR A 46 10.56 1.84 -12.43
C THR A 46 10.65 0.81 -11.31
N SER A 47 10.09 -0.37 -11.54
CA SER A 47 10.20 -1.55 -10.66
C SER A 47 11.03 -2.61 -11.34
N PHE A 48 11.97 -3.17 -10.61
CA PHE A 48 12.82 -4.30 -11.04
C PHE A 48 12.56 -5.47 -10.12
N ASP A 49 12.23 -6.62 -10.67
CA ASP A 49 12.25 -7.87 -9.95
C ASP A 49 13.59 -8.58 -10.24
N LEU A 50 14.29 -8.94 -9.17
CA LEU A 50 15.65 -9.48 -9.23
C LEU A 50 15.71 -10.76 -8.40
N ASP A 51 16.28 -11.82 -8.94
CA ASP A 51 16.78 -12.91 -8.13
C ASP A 51 18.30 -12.77 -8.04
N LEU A 52 18.82 -12.45 -6.86
CA LEU A 52 20.25 -12.21 -6.67
C LEU A 52 21.08 -13.51 -6.64
N GLY A 53 20.44 -14.68 -6.57
CA GLY A 53 21.08 -15.99 -6.59
C GLY A 53 22.02 -16.28 -5.41
N GLN A 54 22.15 -15.34 -4.48
CA GLN A 54 23.00 -15.43 -3.29
C GLN A 54 22.45 -14.54 -2.16
N GLU A 55 22.89 -14.80 -0.94
CA GLU A 55 22.59 -13.93 0.20
C GLU A 55 23.17 -12.52 -0.05
N TYR A 56 22.40 -11.50 0.29
CA TYR A 56 22.78 -10.11 0.11
C TYR A 56 22.41 -9.28 1.35
N LYS A 57 23.08 -8.14 1.50
CA LYS A 57 22.70 -7.12 2.48
C LYS A 57 21.95 -6.01 1.76
N GLN A 58 20.80 -5.65 2.32
CA GLN A 58 19.95 -4.60 1.76
C GLN A 58 20.72 -3.26 1.61
N GLU A 59 21.61 -2.97 2.55
CA GLU A 59 22.44 -1.75 2.55
C GLU A 59 23.39 -1.69 1.34
N ASP A 60 24.00 -2.82 0.95
CA ASP A 60 24.91 -2.90 -0.19
C ASP A 60 24.15 -2.70 -1.51
N LEU A 61 22.99 -3.33 -1.65
CA LEU A 61 22.13 -3.15 -2.82
C LEU A 61 21.62 -1.71 -2.91
N GLN A 62 21.19 -1.13 -1.78
CA GLN A 62 20.74 0.26 -1.71
C GLN A 62 21.84 1.21 -2.16
N LYS A 63 23.08 0.98 -1.73
CA LYS A 63 24.23 1.80 -2.11
C LYS A 63 24.47 1.77 -3.61
N ILE A 64 24.48 0.59 -4.23
CA ILE A 64 24.63 0.44 -5.69
C ILE A 64 23.56 1.24 -6.43
N ILE A 65 22.31 1.14 -6.00
CA ILE A 65 21.19 1.84 -6.62
C ILE A 65 21.38 3.36 -6.47
N THR A 66 21.71 3.83 -5.25
CA THR A 66 21.90 5.25 -4.97
C THR A 66 23.09 5.82 -5.77
N ASP A 67 24.21 5.11 -5.84
CA ASP A 67 25.40 5.54 -6.56
C ASP A 67 25.14 5.70 -8.08
N VAL A 68 24.32 4.83 -8.66
CA VAL A 68 24.02 4.86 -10.10
C VAL A 68 22.88 5.84 -10.43
N THR A 69 21.83 5.86 -9.62
CA THR A 69 20.60 6.63 -9.93
C THR A 69 20.57 8.02 -9.30
N GLY A 70 21.40 8.26 -8.29
CA GLY A 70 21.38 9.49 -7.49
C GLY A 70 20.15 9.60 -6.56
N GLN A 71 19.41 8.53 -6.37
CA GLN A 71 18.20 8.52 -5.55
C GLN A 71 18.50 7.99 -4.14
N ASP A 72 18.27 8.81 -3.12
CA ASP A 72 18.66 8.52 -1.73
C ASP A 72 17.79 7.45 -1.03
N SER A 73 16.62 7.10 -1.58
CA SER A 73 15.65 6.25 -0.89
C SER A 73 14.93 5.27 -1.83
N PRO A 74 15.64 4.32 -2.47
CA PRO A 74 15.00 3.26 -3.22
C PRO A 74 14.16 2.39 -2.27
N GLN A 75 13.00 1.95 -2.73
CA GLN A 75 12.21 0.97 -1.98
C GLN A 75 12.70 -0.43 -2.36
N ILE A 76 13.23 -1.16 -1.40
CA ILE A 76 13.73 -2.52 -1.59
C ILE A 76 12.85 -3.45 -0.75
N GLN A 77 12.16 -4.37 -1.41
CA GLN A 77 11.27 -5.35 -0.80
C GLN A 77 11.82 -6.75 -1.04
N GLN A 78 12.17 -7.45 0.04
CA GLN A 78 12.64 -8.82 -0.02
C GLN A 78 11.47 -9.80 0.03
N VAL A 79 11.52 -10.84 -0.79
CA VAL A 79 10.62 -11.98 -0.69
C VAL A 79 11.16 -12.93 0.37
N ILE A 80 10.39 -13.16 1.44
CA ILE A 80 10.83 -13.96 2.59
C ILE A 80 11.08 -15.40 2.15
N GLY A 81 12.29 -15.91 2.42
CA GLY A 81 12.67 -17.29 2.13
C GLY A 81 13.27 -17.53 0.75
N THR A 82 13.48 -16.47 -0.02
CA THR A 82 14.15 -16.50 -1.33
C THR A 82 15.24 -15.43 -1.39
N ASN A 83 16.04 -15.46 -2.48
CA ASN A 83 16.97 -14.37 -2.79
C ASN A 83 16.35 -13.35 -3.76
N GLU A 84 15.03 -13.42 -3.92
CA GLU A 84 14.28 -12.51 -4.76
C GLU A 84 14.05 -11.18 -4.05
N VAL A 85 14.21 -10.10 -4.81
CA VAL A 85 14.04 -8.74 -4.34
C VAL A 85 13.34 -7.91 -5.40
N THR A 86 12.34 -7.13 -4.98
CA THR A 86 11.73 -6.12 -5.82
C THR A 86 12.30 -4.76 -5.43
N VAL A 87 12.94 -4.09 -6.38
CA VAL A 87 13.48 -2.74 -6.25
C VAL A 87 12.56 -1.77 -6.97
N LYS A 88 12.10 -0.73 -6.27
CA LYS A 88 11.26 0.32 -6.83
C LYS A 88 11.93 1.68 -6.65
N ILE A 89 12.10 2.39 -7.76
CA ILE A 89 12.77 3.68 -7.85
C ILE A 89 11.92 4.66 -8.67
N GLN A 90 12.26 5.95 -8.58
CA GLN A 90 11.66 6.93 -9.51
C GLN A 90 12.05 6.59 -10.94
N SER A 91 11.24 7.05 -11.90
CA SER A 91 11.48 6.80 -13.32
C SER A 91 12.89 7.21 -13.73
N ILE A 92 13.58 6.30 -14.41
CA ILE A 92 14.92 6.48 -14.95
C ILE A 92 14.91 6.28 -16.46
N ASP A 93 15.85 6.91 -17.15
CA ASP A 93 16.02 6.71 -18.58
C ASP A 93 16.66 5.35 -18.91
N SER A 94 16.59 4.95 -20.16
CA SER A 94 17.08 3.65 -20.61
C SER A 94 18.60 3.47 -20.39
N ALA A 95 19.38 4.56 -20.51
CA ALA A 95 20.83 4.51 -20.31
C ALA A 95 21.20 4.27 -18.84
N THR A 96 20.52 4.97 -17.91
CA THR A 96 20.69 4.77 -16.47
C THR A 96 20.23 3.37 -16.05
N ARG A 97 19.16 2.86 -16.68
CA ARG A 97 18.67 1.49 -16.45
C ARG A 97 19.71 0.44 -16.84
N GLU A 98 20.32 0.58 -18.01
CA GLU A 98 21.37 -0.32 -18.47
C GLU A 98 22.58 -0.28 -17.54
N THR A 99 23.00 0.93 -17.14
CA THR A 99 24.10 1.12 -16.18
C THR A 99 23.80 0.46 -14.84
N LEU A 100 22.58 0.63 -14.31
CA LEU A 100 22.15 0.00 -13.06
C LEU A 100 22.12 -1.54 -13.18
N THR A 101 21.60 -2.06 -14.27
CA THR A 101 21.60 -3.49 -14.54
C THR A 101 23.00 -4.05 -14.55
N ASN A 102 23.93 -3.42 -15.25
CA ASN A 102 25.33 -3.84 -15.32
C ASN A 102 26.01 -3.76 -13.94
N ALA A 103 25.78 -2.72 -13.17
CA ALA A 103 26.34 -2.57 -11.83
C ALA A 103 25.82 -3.66 -10.86
N ILE A 104 24.56 -4.01 -10.95
CA ILE A 104 23.97 -5.12 -10.17
C ILE A 104 24.60 -6.46 -10.58
N LEU A 105 24.72 -6.74 -11.88
CA LEU A 105 25.31 -7.99 -12.38
C LEU A 105 26.82 -8.08 -12.06
N GLU A 106 27.54 -6.98 -12.00
CA GLU A 106 28.93 -6.95 -11.58
C GLU A 106 29.08 -7.28 -10.09
N ALA A 107 28.20 -6.71 -9.24
CA ALA A 107 28.21 -6.99 -7.81
C ALA A 107 27.66 -8.38 -7.45
N TYR A 108 26.69 -8.86 -8.23
CA TYR A 108 26.00 -10.14 -8.05
C TYR A 108 26.03 -10.94 -9.33
N PRO A 109 27.12 -11.67 -9.64
CA PRO A 109 27.29 -12.37 -10.92
C PRO A 109 26.26 -13.48 -11.19
N ASN A 110 25.62 -14.00 -10.14
CA ASN A 110 24.57 -15.01 -10.24
C ASN A 110 23.16 -14.41 -10.34
N ALA A 111 23.06 -13.07 -10.34
CA ALA A 111 21.76 -12.41 -10.40
C ALA A 111 21.06 -12.64 -11.74
N VAL A 112 19.77 -12.91 -11.66
CA VAL A 112 18.88 -13.00 -12.80
C VAL A 112 17.93 -11.81 -12.75
N MET A 113 17.93 -11.03 -13.84
CA MET A 113 16.96 -9.94 -14.00
C MET A 113 15.60 -10.54 -14.35
N GLY A 114 14.61 -10.26 -13.53
CA GLY A 114 13.23 -10.62 -13.78
C GLY A 114 12.48 -9.56 -14.59
N GLU A 115 11.23 -9.34 -14.23
CA GLU A 115 10.38 -8.35 -14.90
C GLU A 115 10.79 -6.91 -14.54
N VAL A 116 10.83 -6.05 -15.57
CA VAL A 116 11.05 -4.62 -15.40
C VAL A 116 9.78 -3.88 -15.80
N ASN A 117 9.13 -3.26 -14.84
CA ASN A 117 7.91 -2.50 -15.05
C ASN A 117 8.21 -1.01 -14.93
N ASP A 118 7.92 -0.26 -15.98
CA ASP A 118 8.09 1.19 -16.02
C ASP A 118 6.72 1.86 -16.16
N VAL A 119 6.36 2.66 -15.16
CA VAL A 119 5.07 3.35 -15.10
C VAL A 119 5.29 4.84 -15.25
N SER A 120 4.84 5.40 -16.37
CA SER A 120 4.94 6.84 -16.60
C SER A 120 4.05 7.64 -15.63
N GLY A 121 4.47 8.87 -15.29
CA GLY A 121 3.70 9.74 -14.42
C GLY A 121 2.28 10.04 -14.93
N THR A 122 2.06 10.03 -16.26
CA THR A 122 0.72 10.21 -16.86
C THR A 122 -0.17 9.01 -16.53
N VAL A 123 0.34 7.80 -16.73
CA VAL A 123 -0.40 6.55 -16.42
C VAL A 123 -0.70 6.48 -14.93
N SER A 124 0.26 6.79 -14.06
CA SER A 124 0.05 6.82 -12.61
C SER A 124 -1.06 7.78 -12.21
N HIS A 125 -1.09 8.99 -12.79
CA HIS A 125 -2.13 9.97 -12.50
C HIS A 125 -3.52 9.50 -12.97
N GLU A 126 -3.61 8.84 -14.13
CA GLU A 126 -4.84 8.23 -14.60
C GLU A 126 -5.31 7.11 -13.68
N MET A 127 -4.39 6.25 -13.24
CA MET A 127 -4.68 5.16 -12.28
C MET A 127 -5.17 5.70 -10.94
N GLN A 128 -4.51 6.71 -10.36
CA GLN A 128 -4.98 7.38 -9.14
C GLN A 128 -6.40 7.94 -9.30
N THR A 129 -6.62 8.65 -10.38
CA THR A 129 -7.92 9.27 -10.65
C THR A 129 -9.02 8.22 -10.81
N ALA A 130 -8.75 7.14 -11.54
CA ALA A 130 -9.67 6.02 -11.70
C ALA A 130 -9.96 5.32 -10.36
N ALA A 131 -8.93 5.08 -9.54
CA ALA A 131 -9.04 4.46 -8.23
C ALA A 131 -9.92 5.29 -7.27
N ILE A 132 -9.68 6.61 -7.19
CA ILE A 132 -10.48 7.52 -6.36
C ILE A 132 -11.93 7.56 -6.84
N LYS A 133 -12.16 7.69 -8.13
CA LYS A 133 -13.52 7.69 -8.71
C LYS A 133 -14.24 6.39 -8.42
N ALA A 134 -13.60 5.24 -8.66
CA ALA A 134 -14.19 3.92 -8.40
C ALA A 134 -14.57 3.75 -6.93
N THR A 135 -13.68 4.12 -6.02
CA THR A 135 -13.92 4.04 -4.57
C THR A 135 -15.08 4.94 -4.14
N LEU A 136 -15.13 6.19 -4.64
CA LEU A 136 -16.23 7.12 -4.33
C LEU A 136 -17.58 6.61 -4.88
N ILE A 137 -17.61 6.14 -6.12
CA ILE A 137 -18.83 5.57 -6.73
C ILE A 137 -19.30 4.36 -5.93
N ALA A 138 -18.38 3.46 -5.57
CA ALA A 138 -18.71 2.29 -4.77
C ALA A 138 -19.24 2.68 -3.39
N ALA A 139 -18.59 3.64 -2.70
CA ALA A 139 -19.04 4.12 -1.39
C ALA A 139 -20.44 4.72 -1.47
N VAL A 140 -20.71 5.59 -2.48
CA VAL A 140 -22.05 6.18 -2.67
C VAL A 140 -23.09 5.11 -2.99
N ALA A 141 -22.78 4.17 -3.89
CA ALA A 141 -23.70 3.07 -4.22
C ALA A 141 -24.03 2.23 -2.99
N MET A 142 -23.03 1.96 -2.14
CA MET A 142 -23.21 1.24 -0.88
C MET A 142 -24.09 2.00 0.11
N LEU A 143 -23.87 3.30 0.29
CA LEU A 143 -24.68 4.14 1.16
C LEU A 143 -26.14 4.18 0.69
N LEU A 144 -26.35 4.30 -0.62
CA LEU A 144 -27.70 4.25 -1.22
C LEU A 144 -28.35 2.89 -0.98
N TYR A 145 -27.61 1.80 -1.22
CA TYR A 145 -28.12 0.45 -0.98
C TYR A 145 -28.52 0.25 0.48
N ILE A 146 -27.68 0.63 1.44
CA ILE A 146 -27.98 0.53 2.87
C ILE A 146 -29.23 1.35 3.21
N SER A 147 -29.33 2.60 2.72
CA SER A 147 -30.46 3.49 2.97
C SER A 147 -31.78 2.94 2.44
N LEU A 148 -31.76 2.27 1.29
CA LEU A 148 -32.96 1.65 0.69
C LEU A 148 -33.29 0.30 1.33
N ARG A 149 -32.29 -0.46 1.76
CA ARG A 149 -32.45 -1.82 2.29
C ARG A 149 -32.97 -1.84 3.71
N PHE A 150 -32.53 -0.88 4.54
CA PHE A 150 -32.92 -0.79 5.95
C PHE A 150 -34.03 0.26 6.14
N HIS A 151 -35.19 -0.20 6.57
CA HIS A 151 -36.30 0.69 6.94
C HIS A 151 -36.09 1.39 8.30
N ASP A 152 -35.18 0.86 9.14
CA ASP A 152 -34.84 1.45 10.42
C ASP A 152 -33.54 2.27 10.30
N PHE A 153 -33.63 3.58 10.51
CA PHE A 153 -32.49 4.49 10.51
C PHE A 153 -31.40 4.12 11.53
N ARG A 154 -31.77 3.43 12.62
CA ARG A 154 -30.81 3.00 13.64
C ARG A 154 -29.97 1.84 13.09
N ALA A 155 -30.58 0.88 12.43
CA ALA A 155 -29.89 -0.24 11.80
C ALA A 155 -28.98 0.25 10.65
N GLY A 156 -29.51 1.09 9.76
CA GLY A 156 -28.75 1.69 8.67
C GLY A 156 -27.55 2.53 9.17
N GLY A 157 -27.77 3.34 10.19
CA GLY A 157 -26.70 4.15 10.80
C GLY A 157 -25.60 3.31 11.46
N SER A 158 -25.96 2.22 12.14
CA SER A 158 -24.97 1.30 12.74
C SER A 158 -24.13 0.59 11.68
N ALA A 159 -24.74 0.23 10.55
CA ALA A 159 -24.04 -0.39 9.40
C ALA A 159 -23.02 0.56 8.79
N ILE A 160 -23.38 1.84 8.60
CA ILE A 160 -22.47 2.84 8.07
C ILE A 160 -21.28 3.08 9.02
N ILE A 161 -21.53 3.17 10.34
CA ILE A 161 -20.46 3.34 11.33
C ILE A 161 -19.54 2.13 11.36
N ALA A 162 -20.05 0.91 11.26
CA ALA A 162 -19.25 -0.31 11.19
C ALA A 162 -18.36 -0.31 9.93
N LEU A 163 -18.91 0.04 8.78
CA LEU A 163 -18.18 0.14 7.53
C LEU A 163 -17.04 1.16 7.59
N LEU A 164 -17.32 2.35 8.14
CA LEU A 164 -16.32 3.38 8.34
C LEU A 164 -15.21 2.91 9.30
N HIS A 165 -15.58 2.23 10.38
CA HIS A 165 -14.63 1.63 11.31
C HIS A 165 -13.70 0.65 10.62
N ASP A 166 -14.22 -0.27 9.78
CA ASP A 166 -13.43 -1.28 9.08
C ASP A 166 -12.43 -0.64 8.11
N VAL A 167 -12.86 0.37 7.36
CA VAL A 167 -11.98 1.16 6.49
C VAL A 167 -10.87 1.84 7.30
N LEU A 168 -11.20 2.44 8.46
CA LEU A 168 -10.20 3.10 9.31
C LEU A 168 -9.17 2.12 9.88
N ILE A 169 -9.58 0.90 10.23
CA ILE A 169 -8.65 -0.14 10.70
C ILE A 169 -7.67 -0.53 9.57
N VAL A 170 -8.16 -0.69 8.33
CA VAL A 170 -7.30 -0.99 7.19
C VAL A 170 -6.31 0.14 6.91
N LEU A 171 -6.79 1.38 6.88
CA LEU A 171 -5.92 2.56 6.72
C LEU A 171 -4.86 2.62 7.83
N THR A 172 -5.23 2.29 9.07
CA THR A 172 -4.30 2.19 10.18
C THR A 172 -3.21 1.17 9.92
N ALA A 173 -3.57 -0.04 9.47
CA ALA A 173 -2.59 -1.08 9.15
C ALA A 173 -1.61 -0.62 8.06
N TYR A 174 -2.10 -0.02 6.97
CA TYR A 174 -1.26 0.50 5.89
C TYR A 174 -0.32 1.63 6.37
N ALA A 175 -0.79 2.53 7.23
CA ALA A 175 0.03 3.63 7.77
C ALA A 175 1.10 3.15 8.75
N VAL A 176 0.74 2.22 9.66
CA VAL A 176 1.64 1.72 10.71
C VAL A 176 2.70 0.78 10.14
N PHE A 177 2.28 -0.18 9.32
CA PHE A 177 3.18 -1.18 8.73
C PHE A 177 3.87 -0.70 7.45
N ARG A 178 3.56 0.51 6.99
CA ARG A 178 4.14 1.07 5.76
C ARG A 178 3.93 0.16 4.54
N ILE A 179 2.75 -0.47 4.45
CA ILE A 179 2.40 -1.30 3.31
C ILE A 179 2.20 -0.38 2.09
N PRO A 180 2.81 -0.69 0.93
CA PRO A 180 2.64 0.14 -0.26
C PRO A 180 1.18 0.21 -0.73
N VAL A 181 0.70 1.44 -0.94
CA VAL A 181 -0.62 1.70 -1.51
C VAL A 181 -0.53 1.59 -3.03
N ASN A 182 -1.15 0.56 -3.57
CA ASN A 182 -1.19 0.21 -4.99
C ASN A 182 -2.63 -0.16 -5.42
N ASN A 183 -2.82 -0.67 -6.63
CA ASN A 183 -4.13 -1.11 -7.09
C ASN A 183 -4.74 -2.22 -6.21
N THR A 184 -3.91 -3.10 -5.65
CA THR A 184 -4.37 -4.14 -4.73
C THR A 184 -5.02 -3.54 -3.48
N PHE A 185 -4.53 -2.41 -2.97
CA PHE A 185 -5.17 -1.69 -1.88
C PHE A 185 -6.61 -1.25 -2.22
N ILE A 186 -6.84 -0.78 -3.45
CA ILE A 186 -8.18 -0.41 -3.90
C ILE A 186 -9.11 -1.63 -3.94
N VAL A 187 -8.61 -2.76 -4.44
CA VAL A 187 -9.34 -4.04 -4.43
C VAL A 187 -9.68 -4.47 -3.01
N VAL A 188 -8.75 -4.34 -2.07
CA VAL A 188 -8.97 -4.64 -0.63
C VAL A 188 -10.06 -3.74 -0.06
N LEU A 189 -10.01 -2.43 -0.31
CA LEU A 189 -11.04 -1.48 0.15
C LEU A 189 -12.42 -1.84 -0.41
N LEU A 190 -12.52 -2.08 -1.71
CA LEU A 190 -13.78 -2.46 -2.36
C LEU A 190 -14.32 -3.79 -1.82
N THR A 191 -13.43 -4.74 -1.56
CA THR A 191 -13.79 -6.04 -0.99
C THR A 191 -14.34 -5.90 0.42
N ILE A 192 -13.69 -5.10 1.28
CA ILE A 192 -14.15 -4.85 2.64
C ILE A 192 -15.50 -4.12 2.63
N LEU A 193 -15.63 -3.09 1.78
CA LEU A 193 -16.91 -2.41 1.57
C LEU A 193 -18.02 -3.39 1.17
N GLY A 194 -17.74 -4.38 0.32
CA GLY A 194 -18.70 -5.39 -0.11
C GLY A 194 -19.00 -6.47 0.94
N LEU A 195 -17.96 -7.04 1.57
CA LEU A 195 -18.09 -8.14 2.53
C LEU A 195 -18.67 -7.72 3.88
N SER A 196 -18.31 -6.51 4.37
CA SER A 196 -18.81 -6.01 5.66
C SER A 196 -20.35 -5.92 5.68
N LEU A 197 -20.98 -5.72 4.53
CA LEU A 197 -22.45 -5.68 4.39
C LEU A 197 -23.14 -7.04 4.39
N ILE A 198 -22.43 -8.12 4.09
CA ILE A 198 -23.04 -9.46 4.03
C ILE A 198 -23.41 -9.94 5.45
N HIS A 199 -22.71 -9.47 6.46
CA HIS A 199 -22.88 -9.88 7.86
C HIS A 199 -23.79 -8.94 8.68
N ILE A 200 -24.35 -7.89 8.07
CA ILE A 200 -25.30 -6.96 8.69
C ILE A 200 -26.72 -7.26 8.19
#